data_e66cd3c5d2cb764d71a1c0a3ca39312a
#
_entry.id   e66cd3c5d2cb764d71a1c0a3ca39312a
#
_cell.length_a   1.000
_cell.length_b   1.000
_cell.length_c   1.000
_cell.angle_alpha   90.00
_cell.angle_beta   90.00
_cell.angle_gamma   90.00
#
_symmetry.space_group_name_H-M   'P 1'
#
loop_
_entity.id
_entity.type
_entity.pdbx_description
1 polymer ?
#
loop_
_entity_poly.entity_id
_entity_poly.type
_entity_poly.pdbx_seq_one_letter_code
_entity_poly.pdbx_strand_id
1 'polypeptide(L)'
;TERILYYTGVNYKIGETHDGTATMDWMEQEQERGITITSAATTCFWRDHRINIIDTPGHADFGGEVERVLKMVDGVLLLVDAFEGPMPQTRFVLQKALDLGHRVIVVVNKIDRPDARTDEIADEVLELLLDLDASEEQLDSPVVYCSGRDGVASMSPYQAGKDLQPLFETILEYIPAPQGEEDAPLQMLVSS
;
A
#
# COMPACT_ATOMS: atom_id res chain seq x y z
N THR A 1 0.72 -6.10 4.02
CA THR A 1 -0.04 -7.08 3.20
C THR A 1 -0.52 -8.25 4.06
N GLU A 2 0.33 -8.91 4.88
CA GLU A 2 -0.01 -10.10 5.69
C GLU A 2 -1.25 -9.92 6.57
N ARG A 3 -1.44 -8.76 7.21
CA ARG A 3 -2.62 -8.46 8.03
C ARG A 3 -3.90 -8.36 7.20
N ILE A 4 -3.82 -7.84 5.99
CA ILE A 4 -4.95 -7.81 5.04
C ILE A 4 -5.37 -9.24 4.70
N LEU A 5 -4.41 -10.10 4.35
CA LEU A 5 -4.66 -11.50 4.01
C LEU A 5 -5.24 -12.29 5.19
N TYR A 6 -4.75 -12.04 6.39
CA TYR A 6 -5.29 -12.65 7.60
C TYR A 6 -6.73 -12.18 7.89
N TYR A 7 -6.97 -10.88 7.84
CA TYR A 7 -8.28 -10.27 8.10
C TYR A 7 -9.35 -10.74 7.11
N THR A 8 -8.97 -10.91 5.85
CA THR A 8 -9.87 -11.40 4.79
C THR A 8 -10.00 -12.93 4.73
N GLY A 9 -9.33 -13.66 5.64
CA GLY A 9 -9.41 -15.11 5.74
C GLY A 9 -8.64 -15.87 4.65
N VAL A 10 -7.78 -15.20 3.90
CA VAL A 10 -6.87 -15.85 2.94
C VAL A 10 -5.79 -16.65 3.67
N ASN A 11 -5.25 -16.07 4.74
CA ASN A 11 -4.25 -16.72 5.59
C ASN A 11 -4.86 -17.12 6.94
N TYR A 12 -4.53 -18.32 7.42
CA TYR A 12 -4.94 -18.82 8.74
C TYR A 12 -3.99 -18.42 9.87
N LYS A 13 -2.77 -17.99 9.53
CA LYS A 13 -1.75 -17.51 10.46
C LYS A 13 -1.19 -16.20 9.93
N ILE A 14 -0.80 -15.34 10.87
CA ILE A 14 -0.08 -14.11 10.54
C ILE A 14 1.38 -14.50 10.33
N GLY A 15 1.88 -14.27 9.11
CA GLY A 15 3.30 -14.36 8.80
C GLY A 15 4.01 -13.06 9.17
N GLU A 16 5.26 -13.16 9.61
CA GLU A 16 6.13 -12.02 9.85
C GLU A 16 7.36 -12.12 8.94
N THR A 17 7.74 -11.00 8.32
CA THR A 17 8.90 -10.93 7.41
C THR A 17 10.19 -11.27 8.15
N HIS A 18 10.33 -10.83 9.41
CA HIS A 18 11.51 -11.10 10.22
C HIS A 18 11.70 -12.59 10.58
N ASP A 19 10.60 -13.34 10.62
CA ASP A 19 10.63 -14.78 10.93
C ASP A 19 10.63 -15.65 9.66
N GLY A 20 10.69 -15.04 8.47
CA GLY A 20 10.65 -15.74 7.18
C GLY A 20 9.35 -16.51 6.92
N THR A 21 8.26 -16.11 7.59
CA THR A 21 6.95 -16.78 7.51
C THR A 21 5.91 -16.01 6.72
N ALA A 22 6.29 -14.86 6.12
CA ALA A 22 5.41 -14.05 5.32
C ALA A 22 5.00 -14.77 4.02
N THR A 23 3.71 -14.77 3.73
CA THR A 23 3.14 -15.47 2.56
C THR A 23 3.55 -14.84 1.24
N MET A 24 3.80 -13.53 1.23
CA MET A 24 4.18 -12.79 0.03
C MET A 24 5.66 -12.91 -0.29
N ASP A 25 6.52 -13.21 0.70
CA ASP A 25 7.95 -13.45 0.52
C ASP A 25 8.18 -14.93 0.19
N TRP A 26 7.99 -15.31 -1.06
CA TRP A 26 8.05 -16.70 -1.51
C TRP A 26 9.45 -17.18 -1.88
N MET A 27 10.40 -16.26 -2.08
CA MET A 27 11.79 -16.61 -2.37
C MET A 27 12.57 -16.88 -1.09
N GLU A 28 13.41 -17.92 -1.10
CA GLU A 28 14.29 -18.27 0.04
C GLU A 28 15.18 -17.10 0.47
N GLN A 29 15.66 -16.30 -0.49
CA GLN A 29 16.47 -15.10 -0.22
C GLN A 29 15.68 -13.98 0.46
N GLU A 30 14.39 -13.83 0.17
CA GLU A 30 13.50 -12.88 0.83
C GLU A 30 13.27 -13.28 2.29
N GLN A 31 13.01 -14.57 2.51
CA GLN A 31 12.81 -15.14 3.84
C GLN A 31 14.06 -15.05 4.71
N GLU A 32 15.23 -15.34 4.15
CA GLU A 32 16.52 -15.26 4.87
C GLU A 32 16.89 -13.82 5.24
N ARG A 33 16.60 -12.86 4.37
CA ARG A 33 16.96 -11.44 4.57
C ARG A 33 15.87 -10.64 5.27
N GLY A 34 14.63 -11.16 5.33
CA GLY A 34 13.48 -10.47 5.88
C GLY A 34 13.08 -9.22 5.08
N ILE A 35 13.34 -9.21 3.77
CA ILE A 35 12.98 -8.12 2.85
C ILE A 35 12.36 -8.67 1.57
N THR A 36 11.34 -8.00 1.07
CA THR A 36 10.75 -8.29 -0.25
C THR A 36 11.71 -7.86 -1.36
N ILE A 37 12.03 -8.75 -2.27
CA ILE A 37 12.92 -8.50 -3.42
C ILE A 37 12.11 -8.39 -4.72
N THR A 38 11.12 -9.26 -4.89
CA THR A 38 10.29 -9.34 -6.08
C THR A 38 8.84 -9.01 -5.75
N SER A 39 8.16 -8.29 -6.64
CA SER A 39 6.74 -8.00 -6.46
C SER A 39 5.93 -9.29 -6.45
N ALA A 40 5.04 -9.43 -5.49
CA ALA A 40 4.16 -10.57 -5.35
C ALA A 40 2.69 -10.15 -5.46
N ALA A 41 1.91 -10.91 -6.24
CA ALA A 41 0.50 -10.65 -6.46
C ALA A 41 -0.36 -11.66 -5.70
N THR A 42 -1.41 -11.17 -5.07
CA THR A 42 -2.41 -12.00 -4.39
C THR A 42 -3.80 -11.41 -4.54
N THR A 43 -4.80 -12.22 -4.25
CA THR A 43 -6.21 -11.80 -4.29
C THR A 43 -6.85 -12.04 -2.94
N CYS A 44 -7.60 -11.07 -2.48
CA CYS A 44 -8.50 -11.23 -1.35
C CYS A 44 -9.92 -10.76 -1.70
N PHE A 45 -10.88 -11.12 -0.85
CA PHE A 45 -12.26 -10.71 -0.99
C PHE A 45 -12.70 -9.99 0.28
N TRP A 46 -13.34 -8.85 0.10
CA TRP A 46 -13.95 -8.13 1.20
C TRP A 46 -15.33 -7.64 0.81
N ARG A 47 -16.35 -8.04 1.56
CA ARG A 47 -17.75 -7.98 1.14
C ARG A 47 -17.89 -8.63 -0.25
N ASP A 48 -18.61 -8.04 -1.17
CA ASP A 48 -18.82 -8.55 -2.53
C ASP A 48 -17.76 -8.09 -3.55
N HIS A 49 -16.59 -7.59 -3.06
CA HIS A 49 -15.53 -7.06 -3.90
C HIS A 49 -14.30 -7.97 -3.89
N ARG A 50 -13.77 -8.17 -5.09
CA ARG A 50 -12.46 -8.80 -5.29
C ARG A 50 -11.39 -7.72 -5.32
N ILE A 51 -10.38 -7.85 -4.47
CA ILE A 51 -9.24 -6.92 -4.39
C ILE A 51 -7.99 -7.71 -4.76
N ASN A 52 -7.34 -7.29 -5.84
CA ASN A 52 -6.05 -7.82 -6.23
C ASN A 52 -4.98 -6.90 -5.65
N ILE A 53 -4.05 -7.48 -4.91
CA ILE A 53 -2.98 -6.75 -4.23
C ILE A 53 -1.67 -7.13 -4.87
N ILE A 54 -0.86 -6.14 -5.22
CA ILE A 54 0.54 -6.34 -5.61
C ILE A 54 1.40 -5.71 -4.53
N ASP A 55 2.13 -6.56 -3.81
CA ASP A 55 3.10 -6.13 -2.81
C ASP A 55 4.43 -5.83 -3.49
N THR A 56 5.00 -4.66 -3.22
CA THR A 56 6.20 -4.17 -3.90
C THR A 56 7.39 -4.14 -2.95
N PRO A 57 8.62 -4.37 -3.46
CA PRO A 57 9.82 -4.14 -2.66
C PRO A 57 9.89 -2.70 -2.17
N GLY A 58 10.25 -2.51 -0.91
CA GLY A 58 10.44 -1.18 -0.30
C GLY A 58 11.85 -0.63 -0.45
N HIS A 59 12.81 -1.38 -1.01
CA HIS A 59 14.20 -0.98 -1.09
C HIS A 59 14.50 -0.16 -2.36
N ALA A 60 15.40 0.83 -2.23
CA ALA A 60 15.75 1.75 -3.32
C ALA A 60 16.28 1.07 -4.59
N ASP A 61 16.94 -0.09 -4.45
CA ASP A 61 17.54 -0.84 -5.55
C ASP A 61 16.50 -1.44 -6.52
N PHE A 62 15.22 -1.50 -6.12
CA PHE A 62 14.14 -2.12 -6.89
C PHE A 62 13.20 -1.12 -7.59
N GLY A 63 13.65 0.12 -7.81
CA GLY A 63 12.83 1.18 -8.43
C GLY A 63 12.23 0.81 -9.79
N GLY A 64 12.94 0.05 -10.62
CA GLY A 64 12.44 -0.42 -11.92
C GLY A 64 11.29 -1.43 -11.80
N GLU A 65 11.31 -2.27 -10.76
CA GLU A 65 10.22 -3.20 -10.46
C GLU A 65 8.96 -2.44 -10.05
N VAL A 66 9.10 -1.46 -9.16
CA VAL A 66 7.99 -0.61 -8.72
C VAL A 66 7.35 0.15 -9.88
N GLU A 67 8.15 0.74 -10.79
CA GLU A 67 7.64 1.44 -11.96
C GLU A 67 6.84 0.52 -12.90
N ARG A 68 7.26 -0.74 -13.05
CA ARG A 68 6.53 -1.73 -13.84
C ARG A 68 5.19 -2.08 -13.20
N VAL A 69 5.16 -2.30 -11.89
CA VAL A 69 3.95 -2.61 -11.13
C VAL A 69 2.95 -1.46 -11.20
N LEU A 70 3.40 -0.23 -11.05
CA LEU A 70 2.51 0.95 -11.09
C LEU A 70 1.70 1.05 -12.41
N LYS A 71 2.20 0.50 -13.51
CA LYS A 71 1.46 0.46 -14.79
C LYS A 71 0.35 -0.60 -14.85
N MET A 72 0.25 -1.46 -13.84
CA MET A 72 -0.68 -2.59 -13.80
C MET A 72 -1.77 -2.45 -12.74
N VAL A 73 -1.79 -1.34 -12.00
CA VAL A 73 -2.70 -1.11 -10.87
C VAL A 73 -3.64 0.06 -11.11
N ASP A 74 -4.77 0.09 -10.42
CA ASP A 74 -5.78 1.15 -10.51
C ASP A 74 -5.61 2.20 -9.42
N GLY A 75 -4.83 1.91 -8.39
CA GLY A 75 -4.54 2.83 -7.28
C GLY A 75 -3.41 2.32 -6.41
N VAL A 76 -2.96 3.16 -5.50
CA VAL A 76 -1.77 2.94 -4.68
C VAL A 76 -2.07 3.15 -3.20
N LEU A 77 -1.63 2.22 -2.37
CA LEU A 77 -1.51 2.42 -0.93
C LEU A 77 -0.07 2.84 -0.63
N LEU A 78 0.13 4.11 -0.31
CA LEU A 78 1.44 4.64 0.04
C LEU A 78 1.68 4.46 1.54
N LEU A 79 2.51 3.49 1.91
CA LEU A 79 2.83 3.22 3.31
C LEU A 79 3.96 4.13 3.78
N VAL A 80 3.70 4.87 4.86
CA VAL A 80 4.67 5.75 5.51
C VAL A 80 4.80 5.36 6.98
N ASP A 81 6.02 5.26 7.48
CA ASP A 81 6.28 4.97 8.89
C ASP A 81 5.92 6.18 9.76
N ALA A 82 5.14 5.96 10.82
CA ALA A 82 4.67 7.03 11.71
C ALA A 82 5.79 7.74 12.50
N PHE A 83 7.00 7.21 12.50
CA PHE A 83 8.17 7.83 13.12
C PHE A 83 9.13 8.44 12.09
N GLU A 84 9.49 7.66 11.07
CA GLU A 84 10.51 8.07 10.09
C GLU A 84 9.97 9.07 9.06
N GLY A 85 8.67 9.02 8.76
CA GLY A 85 8.04 9.86 7.74
C GLY A 85 8.38 9.44 6.30
N PRO A 86 8.13 10.34 5.33
CA PRO A 86 8.44 10.07 3.94
C PRO A 86 9.95 9.99 3.69
N MET A 87 10.41 8.83 3.24
CA MET A 87 11.80 8.57 2.88
C MET A 87 12.06 8.94 1.41
N PRO A 88 13.33 9.05 0.96
CA PRO A 88 13.65 9.31 -0.45
C PRO A 88 12.98 8.33 -1.42
N GLN A 89 12.85 7.07 -1.03
CA GLN A 89 12.14 6.06 -1.80
C GLN A 89 10.64 6.36 -1.89
N THR A 90 10.03 6.83 -0.80
CA THR A 90 8.63 7.28 -0.78
C THR A 90 8.39 8.38 -1.82
N ARG A 91 9.30 9.36 -1.88
CA ARG A 91 9.25 10.44 -2.87
C ARG A 91 9.30 9.92 -4.30
N PHE A 92 10.21 8.98 -4.59
CA PHE A 92 10.36 8.39 -5.92
C PHE A 92 9.08 7.65 -6.35
N VAL A 93 8.55 6.78 -5.48
CA VAL A 93 7.34 5.99 -5.78
C VAL A 93 6.13 6.89 -5.95
N LEU A 94 5.96 7.87 -5.05
CA LEU A 94 4.86 8.82 -5.11
C LEU A 94 4.89 9.63 -6.41
N GLN A 95 6.05 10.18 -6.80
CA GLN A 95 6.19 10.90 -8.06
C GLN A 95 5.72 10.05 -9.24
N LYS A 96 6.16 8.79 -9.31
CA LYS A 96 5.77 7.87 -10.40
C LYS A 96 4.27 7.56 -10.40
N ALA A 97 3.67 7.40 -9.22
CA ALA A 97 2.23 7.19 -9.10
C ALA A 97 1.43 8.42 -9.57
N LEU A 98 1.87 9.63 -9.16
CA LEU A 98 1.25 10.89 -9.58
C LEU A 98 1.38 11.13 -11.09
N ASP A 99 2.55 10.89 -11.68
CA ASP A 99 2.82 11.00 -13.11
C ASP A 99 1.90 10.09 -13.96
N LEU A 100 1.51 8.94 -13.41
CA LEU A 100 0.57 8.00 -14.04
C LEU A 100 -0.90 8.33 -13.76
N GLY A 101 -1.18 9.36 -12.96
CA GLY A 101 -2.53 9.77 -12.61
C GLY A 101 -3.24 8.83 -11.63
N HIS A 102 -2.49 8.02 -10.87
CA HIS A 102 -3.08 7.13 -9.90
C HIS A 102 -3.69 7.87 -8.71
N ARG A 103 -4.77 7.32 -8.19
CA ARG A 103 -5.28 7.69 -6.87
C ARG A 103 -4.41 7.05 -5.80
N VAL A 104 -4.04 7.86 -4.82
CA VAL A 104 -3.15 7.45 -3.73
C VAL A 104 -3.92 7.51 -2.41
N ILE A 105 -3.90 6.44 -1.64
CA ILE A 105 -4.32 6.42 -0.25
C ILE A 105 -3.05 6.41 0.61
N VAL A 106 -2.90 7.42 1.45
CA VAL A 106 -1.78 7.50 2.39
C VAL A 106 -2.07 6.64 3.60
N VAL A 107 -1.19 5.70 3.91
CA VAL A 107 -1.31 4.82 5.07
C VAL A 107 -0.16 5.10 6.03
N VAL A 108 -0.44 5.86 7.08
CA VAL A 108 0.52 6.10 8.17
C VAL A 108 0.53 4.88 9.07
N ASN A 109 1.57 4.06 8.94
CA ASN A 109 1.70 2.75 9.61
C ASN A 109 2.62 2.82 10.83
N LYS A 110 2.50 1.85 11.72
CA LYS A 110 3.26 1.73 12.97
C LYS A 110 2.88 2.80 14.01
N ILE A 111 1.61 3.21 14.05
CA ILE A 111 1.10 4.16 15.05
C ILE A 111 1.15 3.60 16.49
N ASP A 112 1.37 2.30 16.64
CA ASP A 112 1.59 1.60 17.91
C ASP A 112 2.95 1.90 18.55
N ARG A 113 3.87 2.53 17.84
CA ARG A 113 5.18 2.91 18.37
C ARG A 113 5.05 4.05 19.38
N PRO A 114 5.78 4.00 20.51
CA PRO A 114 5.72 5.05 21.52
C PRO A 114 6.34 6.38 21.04
N ASP A 115 7.14 6.35 19.98
CA ASP A 115 7.81 7.49 19.35
C ASP A 115 7.11 7.95 18.06
N ALA A 116 5.89 7.46 17.77
CA ALA A 116 5.13 7.84 16.59
C ALA A 116 4.76 9.35 16.61
N ARG A 117 4.92 10.00 15.45
CA ARG A 117 4.64 11.44 15.20
C ARG A 117 3.48 11.59 14.22
N THR A 118 2.38 10.92 14.49
CA THR A 118 1.29 10.69 13.51
C THR A 118 0.75 11.95 12.85
N ASP A 119 0.62 13.05 13.60
CA ASP A 119 0.11 14.33 13.10
C ASP A 119 1.14 15.00 12.17
N GLU A 120 2.40 15.06 12.61
CA GLU A 120 3.48 15.65 11.84
C GLU A 120 3.71 14.90 10.51
N ILE A 121 3.60 13.56 10.53
CA ILE A 121 3.81 12.73 9.34
C ILE A 121 2.73 12.98 8.28
N ALA A 122 1.48 13.21 8.67
CA ALA A 122 0.42 13.56 7.73
C ALA A 122 0.72 14.89 7.03
N ASP A 123 1.20 15.88 7.77
CA ASP A 123 1.61 17.18 7.23
C ASP A 123 2.85 17.06 6.32
N GLU A 124 3.86 16.26 6.73
CA GLU A 124 5.04 15.98 5.90
C GLU A 124 4.69 15.32 4.55
N VAL A 125 3.69 14.43 4.54
CA VAL A 125 3.21 13.81 3.30
C VAL A 125 2.46 14.81 2.43
N LEU A 126 1.65 15.68 3.02
CA LEU A 126 0.97 16.76 2.30
C LEU A 126 1.98 17.74 1.67
N GLU A 127 3.01 18.14 2.42
CA GLU A 127 4.12 18.96 1.89
C GLU A 127 4.81 18.27 0.73
N LEU A 128 5.04 16.94 0.84
CA LEU A 128 5.63 16.15 -0.25
C LEU A 128 4.74 16.13 -1.49
N LEU A 129 3.42 15.99 -1.34
CA LEU A 129 2.47 16.06 -2.46
C LEU A 129 2.52 17.42 -3.16
N LEU A 130 2.57 18.51 -2.39
CA LEU A 130 2.73 19.88 -2.92
C LEU A 130 4.06 20.06 -3.66
N ASP A 131 5.15 19.57 -3.10
CA ASP A 131 6.50 19.60 -3.72
C ASP A 131 6.57 18.82 -5.05
N LEU A 132 5.70 17.84 -5.21
CA LEU A 132 5.61 17.00 -6.41
C LEU A 132 4.57 17.50 -7.42
N ASP A 133 4.06 18.73 -7.25
CA ASP A 133 3.06 19.35 -8.12
C ASP A 133 1.78 18.48 -8.27
N ALA A 134 1.34 17.83 -7.19
CA ALA A 134 0.12 17.03 -7.18
C ALA A 134 -1.11 17.87 -7.56
N SER A 135 -2.04 17.30 -8.32
CA SER A 135 -3.31 17.95 -8.66
C SER A 135 -4.20 18.14 -7.43
N GLU A 136 -5.20 19.03 -7.53
CA GLU A 136 -6.17 19.22 -6.43
C GLU A 136 -6.81 17.90 -5.98
N GLU A 137 -7.17 17.02 -6.94
CA GLU A 137 -7.73 15.70 -6.63
C GLU A 137 -6.72 14.79 -5.90
N GLN A 138 -5.44 14.90 -6.22
CA GLN A 138 -4.36 14.12 -5.57
C GLN A 138 -3.99 14.70 -4.20
N LEU A 139 -4.15 16.00 -3.98
CA LEU A 139 -3.98 16.63 -2.67
C LEU A 139 -5.07 16.21 -1.67
N ASP A 140 -6.26 15.89 -2.15
CA ASP A 140 -7.37 15.35 -1.35
C ASP A 140 -7.23 13.85 -1.03
N SER A 141 -6.03 13.29 -1.20
CA SER A 141 -5.73 11.89 -0.88
C SER A 141 -6.10 11.55 0.57
N PRO A 142 -6.92 10.52 0.81
CA PRO A 142 -7.31 10.14 2.16
C PRO A 142 -6.10 9.60 2.94
N VAL A 143 -6.06 9.92 4.23
CA VAL A 143 -5.05 9.44 5.17
C VAL A 143 -5.68 8.44 6.11
N VAL A 144 -5.12 7.23 6.18
CA VAL A 144 -5.53 6.16 7.08
C VAL A 144 -4.39 5.85 8.04
N TYR A 145 -4.69 5.83 9.33
CA TYR A 145 -3.72 5.55 10.38
C TYR A 145 -3.81 4.07 10.78
N CYS A 146 -2.72 3.34 10.69
CA CYS A 146 -2.71 1.89 10.86
C CYS A 146 -1.63 1.42 11.85
N SER A 147 -1.94 0.34 12.56
CA SER A 147 -0.95 -0.56 13.14
C SER A 147 -1.02 -1.91 12.41
N GLY A 148 -0.07 -2.14 11.52
CA GLY A 148 0.06 -3.45 10.87
C GLY A 148 0.36 -4.57 11.86
N ARG A 149 1.00 -4.26 12.98
CA ARG A 149 1.28 -5.20 14.08
C ARG A 149 -0.02 -5.64 14.77
N ASP A 150 -0.88 -4.68 15.14
CA ASP A 150 -2.09 -4.96 15.91
C ASP A 150 -3.28 -5.28 15.01
N GLY A 151 -3.16 -5.03 13.70
CA GLY A 151 -4.22 -5.30 12.72
C GLY A 151 -5.39 -4.32 12.81
N VAL A 152 -5.10 -3.05 13.10
CA VAL A 152 -6.11 -2.00 13.30
C VAL A 152 -5.88 -0.82 12.37
N ALA A 153 -6.96 -0.13 12.03
CA ALA A 153 -6.96 1.09 11.23
C ALA A 153 -7.95 2.11 11.78
N SER A 154 -7.67 3.39 11.56
CA SER A 154 -8.52 4.52 11.94
C SER A 154 -8.40 5.65 10.93
N MET A 155 -9.45 6.45 10.76
CA MET A 155 -9.43 7.68 9.95
C MET A 155 -8.93 8.89 10.75
N SER A 156 -8.60 8.71 12.01
CA SER A 156 -8.11 9.78 12.89
C SER A 156 -6.92 9.28 13.72
N PRO A 157 -5.85 10.08 13.86
CA PRO A 157 -4.70 9.73 14.68
C PRO A 157 -5.04 9.64 16.19
N TYR A 158 -6.17 10.25 16.60
CA TYR A 158 -6.59 10.32 17.99
C TYR A 158 -7.59 9.23 18.38
N GLN A 159 -8.00 8.38 17.45
CA GLN A 159 -8.96 7.31 17.70
C GLN A 159 -8.27 5.96 17.60
N ALA A 160 -8.42 5.14 18.62
CA ALA A 160 -7.96 3.76 18.56
C ALA A 160 -8.76 2.98 17.52
N GLY A 161 -8.06 2.38 16.55
CA GLY A 161 -8.66 1.45 15.60
C GLY A 161 -9.13 0.17 16.29
N LYS A 162 -10.15 -0.48 15.72
CA LYS A 162 -10.66 -1.77 16.20
C LYS A 162 -10.27 -2.93 15.30
N ASP A 163 -10.22 -2.67 14.00
CA ASP A 163 -9.95 -3.63 12.94
C ASP A 163 -9.46 -2.89 11.68
N LEU A 164 -9.32 -3.58 10.55
CA LEU A 164 -8.90 -3.00 9.28
C LEU A 164 -10.08 -2.49 8.41
N GLN A 165 -11.31 -2.51 8.92
CA GLN A 165 -12.48 -2.07 8.16
C GLN A 165 -12.32 -0.66 7.59
N PRO A 166 -11.84 0.37 8.33
CA PRO A 166 -11.67 1.71 7.77
C PRO A 166 -10.75 1.75 6.55
N LEU A 167 -9.68 0.94 6.54
CA LEU A 167 -8.79 0.84 5.37
C LEU A 167 -9.52 0.26 4.15
N PHE A 168 -10.28 -0.82 4.34
CA PHE A 168 -11.03 -1.43 3.23
C PHE A 168 -12.14 -0.52 2.70
N GLU A 169 -12.85 0.18 3.58
CA GLU A 169 -13.88 1.13 3.17
C GLU A 169 -13.27 2.26 2.33
N THR A 170 -12.13 2.80 2.77
CA THR A 170 -11.41 3.82 2.01
C THR A 170 -10.94 3.31 0.64
N ILE A 171 -10.44 2.05 0.57
CA ILE A 171 -10.05 1.45 -0.71
C ILE A 171 -11.24 1.40 -1.67
N LEU A 172 -12.38 0.87 -1.23
CA LEU A 172 -13.56 0.73 -2.09
C LEU A 172 -14.18 2.07 -2.49
N GLU A 173 -14.11 3.07 -1.64
CA GLU A 173 -14.66 4.39 -1.91
C GLU A 173 -13.76 5.21 -2.84
N TYR A 174 -12.45 5.10 -2.68
CA TYR A 174 -11.50 6.02 -3.31
C TYR A 174 -10.81 5.43 -4.54
N ILE A 175 -10.46 4.13 -4.55
CA ILE A 175 -9.81 3.49 -5.70
C ILE A 175 -10.89 3.06 -6.70
N PRO A 176 -10.83 3.52 -7.97
CA PRO A 176 -11.81 3.13 -8.97
C PRO A 176 -11.66 1.64 -9.34
N ALA A 177 -12.75 1.03 -9.75
CA ALA A 177 -12.70 -0.30 -10.37
C ALA A 177 -11.93 -0.24 -11.71
N PRO A 178 -11.28 -1.34 -12.11
CA PRO A 178 -10.64 -1.43 -13.41
C PRO A 178 -11.59 -1.03 -14.54
N GLN A 179 -11.10 -0.17 -15.43
CA GLN A 179 -11.87 0.25 -16.60
C GLN A 179 -11.51 -0.62 -17.81
N GLY A 180 -12.52 -1.07 -18.53
CA GLY A 180 -12.34 -1.85 -19.75
C GLY A 180 -13.66 -2.02 -20.50
N GLU A 181 -13.57 -2.38 -21.77
CA GLU A 181 -14.71 -2.76 -22.57
C GLU A 181 -14.88 -4.29 -22.51
N GLU A 182 -15.97 -4.78 -21.91
CA GLU A 182 -16.21 -6.23 -21.72
C GLU A 182 -16.26 -6.99 -23.06
N ASP A 183 -16.75 -6.34 -24.10
CA ASP A 183 -16.89 -6.90 -25.44
C ASP A 183 -15.66 -6.67 -26.36
N ALA A 184 -14.60 -6.03 -25.85
CA ALA A 184 -13.40 -5.79 -26.64
C ALA A 184 -12.60 -7.08 -26.89
N PRO A 185 -11.88 -7.19 -28.01
CA PRO A 185 -10.99 -8.32 -28.26
C PRO A 185 -9.93 -8.45 -27.15
N LEU A 186 -9.62 -9.71 -26.78
CA LEU A 186 -8.57 -9.99 -25.81
C LEU A 186 -7.25 -9.30 -26.19
N GLN A 187 -6.75 -8.49 -25.30
CA GLN A 187 -5.42 -7.88 -25.38
C GLN A 187 -4.50 -8.48 -24.31
N MET A 188 -3.32 -8.87 -24.69
CA MET A 188 -2.32 -9.40 -23.78
C MET A 188 -0.98 -8.71 -24.04
N LEU A 189 -0.45 -8.05 -23.01
CA LEU A 189 0.91 -7.52 -23.03
C LEU A 189 1.86 -8.57 -22.45
N VAL A 190 2.79 -9.05 -23.26
CA VAL A 190 3.86 -9.94 -22.81
C VAL A 190 5.10 -9.09 -22.56
N SER A 191 5.55 -9.05 -21.31
CA SER A 191 6.80 -8.42 -20.91
C SER A 191 7.84 -9.48 -20.59
N SER A 192 9.01 -9.38 -21.16
CA SER A 192 10.18 -10.23 -20.90
C SER A 192 11.10 -9.56 -19.87
#